data_3715b24bab48c6357cbfd909ec7a8cc4
#
_entry.id   3715b24bab48c6357cbfd909ec7a8cc4
#
_cell.length_a   1.000
_cell.length_b   1.000
_cell.length_c   1.000
_cell.angle_alpha   90.00
_cell.angle_beta   90.00
_cell.angle_gamma   90.00
#
_symmetry.space_group_name_H-M   'P 1'
#
loop_
_entity.id
_entity.type
_entity.pdbx_description
1 polymer ?
#
loop_
_entity_poly.entity_id
_entity_poly.type
_entity_poly.pdbx_seq_one_letter_code
_entity_poly.pdbx_strand_id
1 'polypeptide(L)'
;KLKDMAIERQERWLRAKIVMQFVFLREKLGYTQQEIADKMGVMRQQITRFENMSNSPTIFFLVKYANALDTELDVILNGVELIEVTNNEQI
;
A
#
# COMPACT_ATOMS: atom_id res chain seq x y z
N LYS A 1 -27.43 6.16 1.41
CA LYS A 1 -27.04 5.18 0.39
C LYS A 1 -26.13 5.76 -0.68
N LEU A 2 -26.50 6.91 -1.23
CA LEU A 2 -25.63 7.57 -2.21
C LEU A 2 -24.26 7.90 -1.59
N LYS A 3 -24.28 8.30 -0.32
CA LYS A 3 -23.06 8.63 0.40
C LYS A 3 -22.19 7.39 0.59
N ASP A 4 -22.83 6.25 0.91
CA ASP A 4 -22.10 5.00 1.09
C ASP A 4 -21.49 4.54 -0.22
N MET A 5 -22.23 4.69 -1.33
CA MET A 5 -21.72 4.32 -2.64
C MET A 5 -20.55 5.18 -3.06
N ALA A 6 -20.57 6.46 -2.69
CA ALA A 6 -19.47 7.37 -2.99
C ALA A 6 -18.22 6.98 -2.20
N ILE A 7 -18.40 6.59 -0.94
CA ILE A 7 -17.28 6.15 -0.10
C ILE A 7 -16.68 4.87 -0.63
N GLU A 8 -17.53 3.90 -1.02
CA GLU A 8 -17.05 2.64 -1.59
C GLU A 8 -16.28 2.85 -2.88
N ARG A 9 -16.77 3.77 -3.72
CA ARG A 9 -16.10 4.08 -4.98
C ARG A 9 -14.74 4.71 -4.73
N GLN A 10 -14.67 5.61 -3.75
CA GLN A 10 -13.42 6.26 -3.40
C GLN A 10 -12.41 5.24 -2.85
N GLU A 11 -12.88 4.32 -2.03
CA GLU A 11 -12.01 3.27 -1.47
C GLU A 11 -11.44 2.41 -2.59
N ARG A 12 -12.28 1.98 -3.55
CA ARG A 12 -11.79 1.14 -4.64
C ARG A 12 -10.79 1.89 -5.52
N TRP A 13 -11.06 3.16 -5.78
CA TRP A 13 -10.16 3.98 -6.58
C TRP A 13 -8.81 4.16 -5.89
N LEU A 14 -8.83 4.43 -4.58
CA LEU A 14 -7.61 4.58 -3.80
C LEU A 14 -6.85 3.27 -3.74
N ARG A 15 -7.57 2.17 -3.52
CA ARG A 15 -6.95 0.84 -3.47
C ARG A 15 -6.26 0.53 -4.79
N ALA A 16 -6.91 0.84 -5.91
CA ALA A 16 -6.31 0.61 -7.23
C ALA A 16 -5.03 1.41 -7.40
N LYS A 17 -5.02 2.67 -6.97
CA LYS A 17 -3.82 3.49 -7.05
C LYS A 17 -2.68 2.90 -6.22
N ILE A 18 -3.02 2.46 -5.01
CA ILE A 18 -2.02 1.86 -4.11
C ILE A 18 -1.46 0.59 -4.75
N VAL A 19 -2.35 -0.31 -5.18
CA VAL A 19 -1.91 -1.58 -5.75
C VAL A 19 -1.01 -1.34 -6.96
N MET A 20 -1.39 -0.42 -7.82
CA MET A 20 -0.59 -0.14 -9.02
C MET A 20 0.82 0.31 -8.68
N GLN A 21 0.98 1.12 -7.64
CA GLN A 21 2.31 1.57 -7.23
C GLN A 21 3.17 0.41 -6.73
N PHE A 22 2.59 -0.47 -5.93
CA PHE A 22 3.32 -1.62 -5.41
C PHE A 22 3.71 -2.59 -6.52
N VAL A 23 2.78 -2.89 -7.42
CA VAL A 23 3.06 -3.80 -8.53
C VAL A 23 4.12 -3.21 -9.45
N PHE A 24 3.99 -1.92 -9.75
CA PHE A 24 4.96 -1.24 -10.61
C PHE A 24 6.37 -1.35 -10.04
N LEU A 25 6.52 -1.04 -8.76
CA LEU A 25 7.85 -1.06 -8.15
C LEU A 25 8.37 -2.48 -8.01
N ARG A 26 7.50 -3.44 -7.64
CA ARG A 26 7.91 -4.84 -7.56
C ARG A 26 8.47 -5.32 -8.90
N GLU A 27 7.76 -5.03 -9.98
CA GLU A 27 8.18 -5.48 -11.32
C GLU A 27 9.42 -4.73 -11.77
N LYS A 28 9.50 -3.44 -11.47
CA LYS A 28 10.67 -2.64 -11.84
C LYS A 28 11.93 -3.16 -11.17
N LEU A 29 11.82 -3.63 -9.93
CA LEU A 29 12.95 -4.19 -9.20
C LEU A 29 13.21 -5.65 -9.56
N GLY A 30 12.33 -6.26 -10.36
CA GLY A 30 12.52 -7.62 -10.83
C GLY A 30 12.09 -8.72 -9.88
N TYR A 31 11.30 -8.39 -8.86
CA TYR A 31 10.82 -9.40 -7.92
C TYR A 31 9.57 -10.09 -8.41
N THR A 32 9.53 -11.42 -8.25
CA THR A 32 8.29 -12.18 -8.44
C THR A 32 7.39 -12.02 -7.21
N GLN A 33 6.12 -12.40 -7.36
CA GLN A 33 5.22 -12.42 -6.22
C GLN A 33 5.73 -13.34 -5.11
N GLN A 34 6.29 -14.48 -5.49
CA GLN A 34 6.81 -15.43 -4.51
C GLN A 34 8.00 -14.84 -3.75
N GLU A 35 8.89 -14.16 -4.46
CA GLU A 35 10.04 -13.54 -3.81
C GLU A 35 9.61 -12.47 -2.81
N ILE A 36 8.63 -11.67 -3.15
CA ILE A 36 8.11 -10.67 -2.23
C ILE A 36 7.44 -11.34 -1.04
N ALA A 37 6.66 -12.39 -1.28
CA ALA A 37 6.01 -13.11 -0.19
C ALA A 37 7.06 -13.66 0.79
N ASP A 38 8.14 -14.22 0.26
CA ASP A 38 9.22 -14.74 1.09
C ASP A 38 9.85 -13.64 1.92
N LYS A 39 10.13 -12.48 1.31
CA LYS A 39 10.72 -11.35 2.04
C LYS A 39 9.79 -10.81 3.12
N MET A 40 8.48 -10.86 2.88
CA MET A 40 7.50 -10.37 3.85
C MET A 40 7.15 -11.41 4.91
N GLY A 41 7.51 -12.67 4.70
CA GLY A 41 7.11 -13.73 5.61
C GLY A 41 5.63 -14.04 5.52
N VAL A 42 5.04 -13.91 4.33
CA VAL A 42 3.62 -14.19 4.09
C VAL A 42 3.50 -15.23 2.97
N MET A 43 2.29 -15.73 2.78
CA MET A 43 2.04 -16.67 1.70
C MET A 43 1.86 -15.91 0.39
N ARG A 44 2.33 -16.51 -0.70
CA ARG A 44 2.18 -15.90 -2.03
C ARG A 44 0.74 -15.54 -2.33
N GLN A 45 -0.20 -16.35 -1.83
CA GLN A 45 -1.61 -16.13 -2.04
C GLN A 45 -2.07 -14.76 -1.52
N GLN A 46 -1.45 -14.29 -0.44
CA GLN A 46 -1.77 -12.97 0.10
C GLN A 46 -1.32 -11.86 -0.83
N ILE A 47 -0.17 -12.03 -1.48
CA ILE A 47 0.31 -11.07 -2.48
C ILE A 47 -0.63 -11.07 -3.68
N THR A 48 -0.99 -12.26 -4.17
CA THR A 48 -1.88 -12.38 -5.32
C THR A 48 -3.22 -11.69 -5.06
N ARG A 49 -3.80 -11.90 -3.89
CA ARG A 49 -5.09 -11.28 -3.53
C ARG A 49 -4.97 -9.76 -3.47
N PHE A 50 -3.88 -9.28 -2.91
CA PHE A 50 -3.65 -7.84 -2.84
C PHE A 50 -3.55 -7.27 -4.24
N GLU A 51 -2.74 -7.89 -5.10
CA GLU A 51 -2.47 -7.33 -6.42
C GLU A 51 -3.65 -7.41 -7.37
N ASN A 52 -4.55 -8.37 -7.16
CA ASN A 52 -5.77 -8.44 -7.99
C ASN A 52 -6.96 -7.74 -7.33
N MET A 53 -6.72 -7.00 -6.26
CA MET A 53 -7.72 -6.17 -5.60
C MET A 53 -8.88 -6.97 -4.99
N SER A 54 -8.60 -8.19 -4.53
CA SER A 54 -9.63 -9.04 -3.93
C SER A 54 -10.09 -8.57 -2.56
N ASN A 55 -9.27 -7.80 -1.87
CA ASN A 55 -9.60 -7.31 -0.54
C ASN A 55 -8.98 -5.96 -0.29
N SER A 56 -9.42 -5.30 0.77
CA SER A 56 -8.83 -4.05 1.21
C SER A 56 -7.66 -4.38 2.14
N PRO A 57 -6.45 -3.96 1.81
CA PRO A 57 -5.28 -4.30 2.62
C PRO A 57 -5.25 -3.52 3.92
N THR A 58 -4.59 -4.11 4.92
CA THR A 58 -4.33 -3.37 6.16
C THR A 58 -3.10 -2.48 5.97
N ILE A 59 -3.01 -1.45 6.80
CA ILE A 59 -1.81 -0.59 6.80
C ILE A 59 -0.58 -1.43 7.11
N PHE A 60 -0.70 -2.37 8.06
CA PHE A 60 0.43 -3.23 8.42
C PHE A 60 0.93 -4.03 7.23
N PHE A 61 0.02 -4.60 6.44
CA PHE A 61 0.41 -5.34 5.24
C PHE A 61 1.15 -4.43 4.25
N LEU A 62 0.64 -3.22 4.05
CA LEU A 62 1.25 -2.26 3.12
C LEU A 62 2.65 -1.86 3.58
N VAL A 63 2.82 -1.64 4.89
CA VAL A 63 4.13 -1.29 5.44
C VAL A 63 5.12 -2.42 5.26
N LYS A 64 4.69 -3.66 5.49
CA LYS A 64 5.55 -4.83 5.27
C LYS A 64 5.97 -4.94 3.80
N TYR A 65 5.02 -4.73 2.89
CA TYR A 65 5.31 -4.82 1.47
C TYR A 65 6.29 -3.72 1.04
N ALA A 66 6.05 -2.48 1.50
CA ALA A 66 6.96 -1.38 1.19
C ALA A 66 8.37 -1.66 1.71
N ASN A 67 8.46 -2.20 2.92
CA ASN A 67 9.75 -2.57 3.51
C ASN A 67 10.46 -3.63 2.67
N ALA A 68 9.72 -4.61 2.16
CA ALA A 68 10.29 -5.64 1.29
C ALA A 68 10.82 -5.07 -0.01
N LEU A 69 10.31 -3.91 -0.43
CA LEU A 69 10.77 -3.21 -1.63
C LEU A 69 11.85 -2.16 -1.31
N ASP A 70 12.33 -2.14 -0.07
CA ASP A 70 13.34 -1.19 0.41
C ASP A 70 12.86 0.26 0.29
N THR A 71 11.58 0.48 0.57
CA THR A 71 11.02 1.82 0.56
C THR A 71 10.06 1.97 1.74
N GLU A 72 9.45 3.12 1.85
CA GLU A 72 8.53 3.44 2.94
C GLU A 72 7.19 3.86 2.39
N LEU A 73 6.14 3.49 3.13
CA LEU A 73 4.80 3.94 2.84
C LEU A 73 4.59 5.29 3.48
N ASP A 74 4.08 6.23 2.71
CA ASP A 74 3.73 7.55 3.21
C ASP A 74 2.29 7.87 2.84
N VAL A 75 1.57 8.48 3.77
CA VAL A 75 0.15 8.80 3.58
C VAL A 75 -0.10 10.24 3.95
N ILE A 76 -0.72 10.98 3.04
CA ILE A 76 -1.02 12.39 3.25
C ILE A 76 -2.52 12.60 3.02
N LEU A 77 -3.17 13.24 4.00
CA LEU A 77 -4.53 13.71 3.81
C LEU A 77 -4.48 14.99 2.99
N ASN A 78 -5.41 15.14 2.05
CA ASN A 78 -5.46 16.33 1.23
C ASN A 78 -5.60 17.58 2.10
N GLY A 79 -4.72 18.56 1.87
CA GLY A 79 -4.77 19.81 2.57
C GLY A 79 -4.12 19.82 3.94
N VAL A 80 -3.48 18.71 4.35
CA VAL A 80 -2.80 18.65 5.64
C VAL A 80 -1.31 18.80 5.45
N GLU A 81 -0.71 19.66 6.27
CA GLU A 81 0.73 19.87 6.26
C GLU A 81 1.41 18.91 7.22
N LEU A 82 2.58 18.43 6.85
CA LEU A 82 3.33 17.47 7.65
C LEU A 82 4.53 18.09 8.37
N ILE A 83 4.65 19.41 8.32
CA ILE A 83 5.79 20.11 8.91
C ILE A 83 5.92 19.82 10.40
N GLU A 84 4.80 19.79 11.11
CA GLU A 84 4.81 19.53 12.55
C GLU A 84 5.33 18.14 12.88
N VAL A 85 4.94 17.15 12.07
CA VAL A 85 5.40 15.78 12.26
C VAL A 85 6.92 15.71 12.09
N THR A 86 7.43 16.36 11.05
CA THR A 86 8.86 16.40 10.79
C THR A 86 9.61 17.07 11.93
N ASN A 87 9.09 18.19 12.44
CA ASN A 87 9.71 18.89 13.55
C ASN A 87 9.78 18.05 14.81
N ASN A 88 8.73 17.28 15.07
CA ASN A 88 8.69 16.41 16.24
C ASN A 88 9.77 15.32 16.17
N GLU A 89 10.05 14.84 14.98
CA GLU A 89 11.08 13.82 14.81
C GLU A 89 12.47 14.33 15.11
N GLN A 90 12.69 15.62 15.03
CA GLN A 90 14.00 16.22 15.24
C GLN A 90 14.31 16.43 16.71
N ILE A 91 13.33 16.31 17.56
CA ILE A 91 13.51 16.47 18.99
C ILE A 91 14.02 15.17 19.62
#